data_15ee70c24496c085737fcbca6f7268ea
#
_entry.id   15ee70c24496c085737fcbca6f7268ea
#
_cell.length_a   1.000
_cell.length_b   1.000
_cell.length_c   1.000
_cell.angle_alpha   90.00
_cell.angle_beta   90.00
_cell.angle_gamma   90.00
#
_symmetry.space_group_name_H-M   'P 1'
#
loop_
_entity.id
_entity.type
_entity.pdbx_description
1 polymer ?
#
loop_
_entity_poly.entity_id
_entity_poly.type
_entity_poly.pdbx_seq_one_letter_code
_entity_poly.pdbx_strand_id
1 'polypeptide(L)'
;MAKIFLYGVQGQYGNYCAALRAAGLEPVLSRDLYRSFDCAGLLLPGGGDIGAALDGTDQFLIESFTETRRPVLGICRGMQAINVYFGGTLHRWIPGHQQPQGDLLHATRTVGPLTALLGPEPVVTSNHHQAVDRLGEGLAVLQRAADGTAECIRHGTLPV
;
A
#
# COMPACT_ATOMS: atom_id res chain seq x y z
N MET A 1 -2.60 -22.60 -4.03
CA MET A 1 -2.60 -21.13 -4.26
C MET A 1 -1.69 -20.48 -3.23
N ALA A 2 -0.95 -19.44 -3.61
CA ALA A 2 -0.13 -18.70 -2.65
C ALA A 2 -1.05 -17.93 -1.68
N LYS A 3 -0.75 -18.03 -0.37
CA LYS A 3 -1.50 -17.37 0.69
C LYS A 3 -0.99 -15.96 0.89
N ILE A 4 -1.89 -14.99 0.97
CA ILE A 4 -1.59 -13.57 1.22
C ILE A 4 -2.25 -13.16 2.53
N PHE A 5 -1.43 -12.70 3.47
CA PHE A 5 -1.89 -12.27 4.78
C PHE A 5 -2.48 -10.85 4.72
N LEU A 6 -3.62 -10.66 5.40
CA LEU A 6 -4.23 -9.37 5.72
C LEU A 6 -4.58 -9.36 7.21
N TYR A 7 -4.14 -8.33 7.92
CA TYR A 7 -4.51 -8.17 9.32
C TYR A 7 -5.92 -7.57 9.45
N GLY A 8 -6.84 -8.31 10.04
CA GLY A 8 -8.22 -7.86 10.21
C GLY A 8 -9.16 -8.95 10.69
N VAL A 9 -10.46 -8.64 10.73
CA VAL A 9 -11.53 -9.57 11.12
C VAL A 9 -12.40 -9.96 9.94
N GLN A 10 -13.06 -11.10 10.08
CA GLN A 10 -14.04 -11.57 9.10
C GLN A 10 -15.06 -10.46 8.78
N GLY A 11 -15.34 -10.26 7.48
CA GLY A 11 -16.23 -9.20 7.02
C GLY A 11 -15.55 -7.87 6.68
N GLN A 12 -14.32 -7.63 7.16
CA GLN A 12 -13.49 -6.53 6.69
C GLN A 12 -12.84 -6.87 5.34
N TYR A 13 -12.50 -5.85 4.57
CA TYR A 13 -11.68 -5.96 3.36
C TYR A 13 -12.21 -6.94 2.30
N GLY A 14 -13.55 -7.05 2.17
CA GLY A 14 -14.17 -7.96 1.21
C GLY A 14 -13.73 -7.72 -0.24
N ASN A 15 -13.57 -6.45 -0.63
CA ASN A 15 -13.07 -6.03 -1.94
C ASN A 15 -11.61 -6.50 -2.18
N TYR A 16 -10.71 -6.36 -1.19
CA TYR A 16 -9.33 -6.83 -1.30
C TYR A 16 -9.26 -8.35 -1.38
N CYS A 17 -10.05 -9.04 -0.55
CA CYS A 17 -10.13 -10.50 -0.61
C CYS A 17 -10.67 -10.99 -1.96
N ALA A 18 -11.66 -10.31 -2.54
CA ALA A 18 -12.19 -10.63 -3.87
C ALA A 18 -11.14 -10.42 -4.96
N ALA A 19 -10.40 -9.31 -4.91
CA ALA A 19 -9.32 -9.01 -5.86
C ALA A 19 -8.20 -10.06 -5.80
N LEU A 20 -7.77 -10.46 -4.60
CA LEU A 20 -6.76 -11.52 -4.43
C LEU A 20 -7.24 -12.84 -5.03
N ARG A 21 -8.49 -13.25 -4.76
CA ARG A 21 -9.05 -14.48 -5.36
C ARG A 21 -9.11 -14.40 -6.89
N ALA A 22 -9.51 -13.26 -7.44
CA ALA A 22 -9.53 -13.03 -8.89
C ALA A 22 -8.12 -13.14 -9.50
N ALA A 23 -7.07 -12.79 -8.75
CA ALA A 23 -5.67 -12.96 -9.13
C ALA A 23 -5.12 -14.39 -8.88
N GLY A 24 -5.95 -15.35 -8.48
CA GLY A 24 -5.51 -16.73 -8.19
C GLY A 24 -4.77 -16.89 -6.86
N LEU A 25 -4.96 -15.95 -5.92
CA LEU A 25 -4.33 -15.95 -4.60
C LEU A 25 -5.35 -16.29 -3.51
N GLU A 26 -4.87 -16.81 -2.39
CA GLU A 26 -5.70 -17.14 -1.23
C GLU A 26 -5.56 -16.05 -0.14
N PRO A 27 -6.59 -15.24 0.14
CA PRO A 27 -6.53 -14.28 1.25
C PRO A 27 -6.65 -14.99 2.59
N VAL A 28 -5.71 -14.68 3.50
CA VAL A 28 -5.72 -15.11 4.90
C VAL A 28 -5.99 -13.89 5.78
N LEU A 29 -7.26 -13.64 6.07
CA LEU A 29 -7.70 -12.52 6.91
C LEU A 29 -7.74 -12.98 8.38
N SER A 30 -6.89 -12.39 9.23
CA SER A 30 -6.78 -12.78 10.65
C SER A 30 -6.17 -11.66 11.50
N ARG A 31 -6.57 -11.61 12.79
CA ARG A 31 -5.86 -10.85 13.83
C ARG A 31 -4.78 -11.66 14.54
N ASP A 32 -4.73 -12.94 14.31
CA ASP A 32 -3.66 -13.80 14.80
C ASP A 32 -2.43 -13.64 13.90
N LEU A 33 -1.43 -12.93 14.39
CA LEU A 33 -0.18 -12.63 13.67
C LEU A 33 0.61 -13.90 13.34
N TYR A 34 0.49 -14.97 14.12
CA TYR A 34 1.18 -16.24 13.82
C TYR A 34 0.79 -16.81 12.46
N ARG A 35 -0.43 -16.57 12.01
CA ARG A 35 -0.88 -17.01 10.68
C ARG A 35 -0.16 -16.33 9.51
N SER A 36 0.51 -15.21 9.76
CA SER A 36 1.33 -14.52 8.74
C SER A 36 2.57 -15.31 8.36
N PHE A 37 3.08 -16.17 9.26
CA PHE A 37 4.29 -16.96 9.00
C PHE A 37 4.10 -18.01 7.89
N ASP A 38 2.87 -18.51 7.71
CA ASP A 38 2.51 -19.48 6.67
C ASP A 38 2.08 -18.83 5.35
N CYS A 39 2.20 -17.50 5.24
CA CYS A 39 1.78 -16.75 4.07
C CYS A 39 2.96 -16.37 3.17
N ALA A 40 2.74 -16.46 1.87
CA ALA A 40 3.74 -16.14 0.85
C ALA A 40 3.93 -14.63 0.63
N GLY A 41 2.96 -13.81 1.03
CA GLY A 41 3.00 -12.35 0.89
C GLY A 41 2.08 -11.64 1.86
N LEU A 42 2.23 -10.33 1.95
CA LEU A 42 1.46 -9.42 2.81
C LEU A 42 0.72 -8.40 1.94
N LEU A 43 -0.56 -8.18 2.22
CA LEU A 43 -1.32 -7.03 1.75
C LEU A 43 -1.66 -6.12 2.93
N LEU A 44 -1.19 -4.89 2.88
CA LEU A 44 -1.57 -3.81 3.79
C LEU A 44 -2.71 -3.00 3.13
N PRO A 45 -3.94 -3.09 3.62
CA PRO A 45 -5.09 -2.44 2.99
C PRO A 45 -5.12 -0.93 3.24
N GLY A 46 -5.99 -0.25 2.51
CA GLY A 46 -6.40 1.12 2.81
C GLY A 46 -7.18 1.19 4.13
N GLY A 47 -7.26 2.38 4.71
CA GLY A 47 -7.94 2.58 6.00
C GLY A 47 -7.83 4.01 6.50
N GLY A 48 -7.91 4.16 7.83
CA GLY A 48 -7.75 5.44 8.51
C GLY A 48 -6.33 5.99 8.45
N ASP A 49 -6.11 7.09 9.15
CA ASP A 49 -4.85 7.83 9.17
C ASP A 49 -3.73 7.08 9.88
N ILE A 50 -2.52 7.34 9.40
CA ILE A 50 -1.32 7.02 10.17
C ILE A 50 -1.07 8.16 11.16
N GLY A 51 -0.93 7.80 12.44
CA GLY A 51 -0.70 8.72 13.53
C GLY A 51 0.72 9.35 13.55
N ALA A 52 1.17 9.77 14.72
CA ALA A 52 2.51 10.34 14.89
C ALA A 52 3.63 9.30 14.65
N ALA A 53 3.31 8.02 14.84
CA ALA A 53 4.18 6.90 14.57
C ALA A 53 3.38 5.77 13.92
N LEU A 54 4.09 4.85 13.29
CA LEU A 54 3.51 3.61 12.78
C LEU A 54 3.07 2.74 13.97
N ASP A 55 1.89 2.10 13.86
CA ASP A 55 1.47 1.17 14.90
C ASP A 55 2.32 -0.10 14.92
N GLY A 56 2.37 -0.75 16.09
CA GLY A 56 3.25 -1.92 16.29
C GLY A 56 2.88 -3.13 15.43
N THR A 57 1.62 -3.25 15.01
CA THR A 57 1.16 -4.34 14.12
C THR A 57 1.69 -4.15 12.71
N ASP A 58 1.55 -2.95 12.16
CA ASP A 58 2.08 -2.63 10.83
C ASP A 58 3.61 -2.78 10.82
N GLN A 59 4.28 -2.25 11.85
CA GLN A 59 5.74 -2.36 11.99
C GLN A 59 6.18 -3.82 11.99
N PHE A 60 5.59 -4.66 12.86
CA PHE A 60 5.92 -6.09 12.95
C PHE A 60 5.69 -6.82 11.61
N LEU A 61 4.56 -6.56 10.95
CA LEU A 61 4.24 -7.23 9.70
C LEU A 61 5.21 -6.81 8.58
N ILE A 62 5.46 -5.52 8.39
CA ILE A 62 6.39 -5.06 7.35
C ILE A 62 7.78 -5.63 7.61
N GLU A 63 8.30 -5.56 8.85
CA GLU A 63 9.59 -6.11 9.24
C GLU A 63 9.68 -7.60 8.94
N SER A 64 8.72 -8.41 9.42
CA SER A 64 8.71 -9.86 9.25
C SER A 64 8.74 -10.29 7.77
N PHE A 65 8.01 -9.61 6.89
CA PHE A 65 7.97 -9.94 5.48
C PHE A 65 9.20 -9.42 4.73
N THR A 66 9.70 -8.23 5.06
CA THR A 66 10.90 -7.66 4.42
C THR A 66 12.18 -8.41 4.79
N GLU A 67 12.36 -8.78 6.05
CA GLU A 67 13.50 -9.59 6.51
C GLU A 67 13.54 -10.96 5.85
N THR A 68 12.38 -11.57 5.64
CA THR A 68 12.28 -12.87 4.95
C THR A 68 12.15 -12.74 3.44
N ARG A 69 12.28 -11.52 2.88
CA ARG A 69 12.18 -11.18 1.45
C ARG A 69 10.88 -11.67 0.81
N ARG A 70 9.80 -11.76 1.58
CA ARG A 70 8.45 -12.05 1.07
C ARG A 70 7.80 -10.75 0.57
N PRO A 71 7.01 -10.79 -0.51
CA PRO A 71 6.42 -9.60 -1.10
C PRO A 71 5.43 -8.90 -0.16
N VAL A 72 5.48 -7.56 -0.16
CA VAL A 72 4.56 -6.67 0.54
C VAL A 72 3.91 -5.72 -0.47
N LEU A 73 2.59 -5.67 -0.50
CA LEU A 73 1.82 -4.70 -1.25
C LEU A 73 1.04 -3.81 -0.27
N GLY A 74 1.29 -2.50 -0.32
CA GLY A 74 0.53 -1.51 0.44
C GLY A 74 -0.40 -0.71 -0.47
N ILE A 75 -1.67 -0.58 -0.08
CA ILE A 75 -2.66 0.20 -0.83
C ILE A 75 -3.11 1.39 0.02
N CYS A 76 -3.01 2.62 -0.52
CA CYS A 76 -3.37 3.87 0.15
C CYS A 76 -2.63 3.99 1.51
N ARG A 77 -3.34 3.84 2.65
CA ARG A 77 -2.74 3.80 3.99
C ARG A 77 -1.59 2.77 4.07
N GLY A 78 -1.72 1.61 3.43
CA GLY A 78 -0.67 0.59 3.42
C GLY A 78 0.62 1.07 2.73
N MET A 79 0.53 1.81 1.64
CA MET A 79 1.68 2.45 0.99
C MET A 79 2.32 3.50 1.91
N GLN A 80 1.51 4.29 2.61
CA GLN A 80 1.97 5.29 3.57
C GLN A 80 2.69 4.63 4.76
N ALA A 81 2.16 3.49 5.26
CA ALA A 81 2.80 2.71 6.31
C ALA A 81 4.18 2.20 5.90
N ILE A 82 4.30 1.70 4.67
CA ILE A 82 5.60 1.29 4.09
C ILE A 82 6.56 2.48 4.07
N ASN A 83 6.13 3.65 3.59
CA ASN A 83 6.99 4.83 3.57
C ASN A 83 7.49 5.21 4.96
N VAL A 84 6.62 5.21 5.96
CA VAL A 84 6.98 5.54 7.36
C VAL A 84 7.91 4.48 7.95
N TYR A 85 7.68 3.20 7.68
CA TYR A 85 8.54 2.10 8.12
C TYR A 85 9.99 2.29 7.65
N PHE A 86 10.21 2.72 6.41
CA PHE A 86 11.53 3.03 5.87
C PHE A 86 12.05 4.43 6.23
N GLY A 87 11.45 5.11 7.22
CA GLY A 87 11.92 6.40 7.75
C GLY A 87 11.45 7.62 6.96
N GLY A 88 10.48 7.46 6.07
CA GLY A 88 9.83 8.55 5.36
C GLY A 88 8.84 9.33 6.24
N THR A 89 8.32 10.43 5.70
CA THR A 89 7.33 11.28 6.36
C THR A 89 6.07 11.44 5.51
N LEU A 90 4.99 11.91 6.14
CA LEU A 90 3.70 12.14 5.49
C LEU A 90 3.24 13.59 5.66
N HIS A 91 2.70 14.15 4.58
CA HIS A 91 1.78 15.27 4.70
C HIS A 91 0.52 14.80 5.45
N ARG A 92 0.15 15.54 6.49
CA ARG A 92 -1.06 15.25 7.28
C ARG A 92 -2.34 15.54 6.51
N TRP A 93 -2.26 16.48 5.59
CA TRP A 93 -3.36 16.90 4.77
C TRP A 93 -2.87 17.44 3.43
N ILE A 94 -3.45 16.95 2.35
CA ILE A 94 -3.32 17.50 1.00
C ILE A 94 -4.72 17.75 0.43
N PRO A 95 -4.95 18.85 -0.31
CA PRO A 95 -6.22 19.11 -0.97
C PRO A 95 -6.35 18.29 -2.26
N GLY A 96 -7.58 18.08 -2.72
CA GLY A 96 -7.84 17.59 -4.07
C GLY A 96 -7.70 16.09 -4.29
N HIS A 97 -7.43 15.29 -3.24
CA HIS A 97 -7.29 13.83 -3.31
C HIS A 97 -8.43 13.06 -2.67
N GLN A 98 -9.42 13.76 -2.11
CA GLN A 98 -10.67 13.18 -1.62
C GLN A 98 -11.82 14.18 -1.77
N GLN A 99 -13.04 13.66 -1.73
CA GLN A 99 -14.27 14.46 -1.72
C GLN A 99 -15.29 13.83 -0.77
N PRO A 100 -16.33 14.58 -0.34
CA PRO A 100 -17.30 14.08 0.64
C PRO A 100 -18.11 12.88 0.17
N GLN A 101 -18.27 12.71 -1.15
CA GLN A 101 -19.05 11.61 -1.73
C GLN A 101 -18.32 11.02 -2.93
N GLY A 102 -18.08 9.69 -2.86
CA GLY A 102 -17.41 8.93 -3.92
C GLY A 102 -15.90 9.20 -4.01
N ASP A 103 -15.30 8.61 -5.03
CA ASP A 103 -13.87 8.74 -5.32
C ASP A 103 -13.65 9.84 -6.37
N LEU A 104 -12.49 10.50 -6.31
CA LEU A 104 -11.99 11.34 -7.37
C LEU A 104 -11.26 10.51 -8.42
N LEU A 105 -11.21 11.00 -9.65
CA LEU A 105 -10.38 10.43 -10.72
C LEU A 105 -9.20 11.34 -10.99
N HIS A 106 -8.01 10.80 -10.94
CA HIS A 106 -6.76 11.51 -11.22
C HIS A 106 -6.09 10.94 -12.47
N ALA A 107 -5.69 11.82 -13.38
CA ALA A 107 -4.68 11.51 -14.36
C ALA A 107 -3.31 11.46 -13.66
N THR A 108 -2.57 10.40 -13.90
CA THR A 108 -1.25 10.19 -13.29
C THR A 108 -0.21 9.88 -14.36
N ARG A 109 1.06 9.95 -14.00
CA ARG A 109 2.18 9.52 -14.84
C ARG A 109 2.98 8.44 -14.15
N THR A 110 3.26 7.38 -14.89
CA THR A 110 4.08 6.25 -14.45
C THR A 110 5.49 6.33 -15.01
N VAL A 111 6.43 5.70 -14.29
CA VAL A 111 7.81 5.53 -14.76
C VAL A 111 8.29 4.10 -14.50
N GLY A 112 9.35 3.70 -15.20
CA GLY A 112 10.00 2.41 -15.00
C GLY A 112 9.06 1.21 -15.28
N PRO A 113 9.16 0.13 -14.49
CA PRO A 113 8.41 -1.10 -14.75
C PRO A 113 6.89 -0.93 -14.63
N LEU A 114 6.42 0.08 -13.90
CA LEU A 114 4.97 0.32 -13.74
C LEU A 114 4.34 0.78 -15.06
N THR A 115 5.09 1.47 -15.92
CA THR A 115 4.62 1.88 -17.24
C THR A 115 4.26 0.68 -18.13
N ALA A 116 4.99 -0.42 -18.01
CA ALA A 116 4.69 -1.64 -18.76
C ALA A 116 3.39 -2.33 -18.30
N LEU A 117 2.99 -2.12 -17.04
CA LEU A 117 1.78 -2.70 -16.44
C LEU A 117 0.54 -1.84 -16.67
N LEU A 118 0.65 -0.53 -16.48
CA LEU A 118 -0.49 0.39 -16.42
C LEU A 118 -0.55 1.38 -17.59
N GLY A 119 0.46 1.42 -18.45
CA GLY A 119 0.64 2.45 -19.45
C GLY A 119 1.28 3.73 -18.85
N PRO A 120 1.65 4.72 -19.69
CA PRO A 120 2.36 5.91 -19.24
C PRO A 120 1.50 6.91 -18.46
N GLU A 121 0.21 6.96 -18.74
CA GLU A 121 -0.73 7.97 -18.18
C GLU A 121 -2.06 7.32 -17.74
N PRO A 122 -2.05 6.40 -16.74
CA PRO A 122 -3.28 5.81 -16.26
C PRO A 122 -4.10 6.81 -15.46
N VAL A 123 -5.44 6.69 -15.57
CA VAL A 123 -6.39 7.36 -14.67
C VAL A 123 -6.67 6.42 -13.50
N VAL A 124 -6.52 6.92 -12.29
CA VAL A 124 -6.73 6.16 -11.05
C VAL A 124 -7.78 6.83 -10.17
N THR A 125 -8.39 6.04 -9.29
CA THR A 125 -9.25 6.56 -8.23
C THR A 125 -8.42 7.08 -7.07
N SER A 126 -8.86 8.18 -6.46
CA SER A 126 -8.24 8.80 -5.30
C SER A 126 -9.27 9.06 -4.21
N ASN A 127 -8.95 8.66 -2.99
CA ASN A 127 -9.77 8.91 -1.80
C ASN A 127 -8.88 8.92 -0.56
N HIS A 128 -8.00 9.91 -0.48
CA HIS A 128 -7.08 10.09 0.65
C HIS A 128 -6.76 11.57 0.87
N HIS A 129 -6.35 11.92 2.08
CA HIS A 129 -5.90 13.27 2.45
C HIS A 129 -4.48 13.28 3.03
N GLN A 130 -3.97 12.13 3.47
CA GLN A 130 -2.55 11.99 3.78
C GLN A 130 -1.79 11.56 2.52
N ALA A 131 -0.56 12.00 2.39
CA ALA A 131 0.32 11.64 1.28
C ALA A 131 1.78 11.54 1.71
N VAL A 132 2.59 10.88 0.90
CA VAL A 132 4.04 10.85 1.09
C VAL A 132 4.60 12.27 0.95
N ASP A 133 5.32 12.73 1.97
CA ASP A 133 6.09 13.97 1.98
C ASP A 133 7.55 13.66 1.60
N ARG A 134 8.31 13.07 2.50
CA ARG A 134 9.67 12.60 2.24
C ARG A 134 9.67 11.08 2.10
N LEU A 135 10.32 10.60 1.04
CA LEU A 135 10.50 9.16 0.83
C LEU A 135 11.36 8.53 1.91
N GLY A 136 11.00 7.32 2.31
CA GLY A 136 11.82 6.44 3.12
C GLY A 136 13.06 5.93 2.38
N GLU A 137 14.01 5.42 3.13
CA GLU A 137 15.26 4.89 2.59
C GLU A 137 15.03 3.75 1.61
N GLY A 138 15.70 3.77 0.48
CA GLY A 138 15.60 2.74 -0.56
C GLY A 138 14.32 2.79 -1.41
N LEU A 139 13.39 3.69 -1.13
CA LEU A 139 12.15 3.86 -1.89
C LEU A 139 12.34 4.81 -3.08
N ALA A 140 11.60 4.53 -4.15
CA ALA A 140 11.51 5.39 -5.34
C ALA A 140 10.06 5.52 -5.77
N VAL A 141 9.69 6.70 -6.31
CA VAL A 141 8.35 6.95 -6.84
C VAL A 141 8.25 6.37 -8.25
N LEU A 142 7.23 5.55 -8.48
CA LEU A 142 6.89 5.00 -9.80
C LEU A 142 5.67 5.65 -10.46
N GLN A 143 4.87 6.39 -9.68
CA GLN A 143 3.68 7.08 -10.20
C GLN A 143 3.43 8.37 -9.44
N ARG A 144 3.07 9.43 -10.17
CA ARG A 144 2.70 10.73 -9.60
C ARG A 144 1.40 11.25 -10.19
N ALA A 145 0.60 11.89 -9.36
CA ALA A 145 -0.49 12.75 -9.80
C ALA A 145 0.03 14.06 -10.42
N ALA A 146 -0.84 14.83 -11.07
CA ALA A 146 -0.47 16.06 -11.76
C ALA A 146 0.11 17.14 -10.83
N ASP A 147 -0.29 17.16 -9.56
CA ASP A 147 0.24 18.08 -8.53
C ASP A 147 1.58 17.62 -7.93
N GLY A 148 2.11 16.49 -8.39
CA GLY A 148 3.37 15.92 -7.92
C GLY A 148 3.23 14.91 -6.78
N THR A 149 2.03 14.69 -6.23
CA THR A 149 1.78 13.69 -5.19
C THR A 149 2.21 12.29 -5.64
N ALA A 150 2.94 11.58 -4.77
CA ALA A 150 3.34 10.20 -5.04
C ALA A 150 2.14 9.25 -4.86
N GLU A 151 1.78 8.55 -5.92
CA GLU A 151 0.66 7.60 -5.97
C GLU A 151 1.13 6.14 -5.97
N CYS A 152 2.37 5.88 -6.33
CA CYS A 152 3.00 4.57 -6.20
C CYS A 152 4.48 4.72 -5.87
N ILE A 153 4.93 3.94 -4.91
CA ILE A 153 6.34 3.82 -4.51
C ILE A 153 6.78 2.36 -4.56
N ARG A 154 8.07 2.14 -4.73
CA ARG A 154 8.67 0.81 -4.72
C ARG A 154 10.03 0.85 -4.05
N HIS A 155 10.38 -0.19 -3.31
CA HIS A 155 11.75 -0.37 -2.80
C HIS A 155 12.67 -0.91 -3.92
N GLY A 156 13.91 -0.39 -3.97
CA GLY A 156 14.85 -0.72 -5.05
C GLY A 156 15.34 -2.18 -5.05
N THR A 157 15.42 -2.81 -3.87
CA THR A 157 16.00 -4.16 -3.68
C THR A 157 15.08 -5.15 -2.97
N LEU A 158 14.12 -4.68 -2.19
CA LEU A 158 13.13 -5.53 -1.52
C LEU A 158 11.85 -5.66 -2.37
N PRO A 159 11.10 -6.74 -2.24
CA PRO A 159 9.85 -6.95 -2.97
C PRO A 159 8.68 -6.17 -2.31
N VAL A 160 8.81 -4.86 -2.25
CA VAL A 160 7.86 -3.93 -1.62
C VAL A 160 7.49 -2.84 -2.60
#